data_66049c21859ad97ad109e0a61a582baf
#
_entry.id   66049c21859ad97ad109e0a61a582baf
#
_cell.length_a   1.000
_cell.length_b   1.000
_cell.length_c   1.000
_cell.angle_alpha   90.00
_cell.angle_beta   90.00
_cell.angle_gamma   90.00
#
_symmetry.space_group_name_H-M   'P 1'
#
loop_
_entity.id
_entity.type
_entity.pdbx_description
1 polymer ?
#
loop_
_entity_poly.entity_id
_entity_poly.type
_entity_poly.pdbx_seq_one_letter_code
_entity_poly.pdbx_strand_id
1 'polypeptide(L)'
;MFNEKESFLNAFSADKQIEITSNEFNIWFGAYPTLSVINAVFPRTAQQWLILQLIDLQDYLRINDTERLTALHNIQLSELIFREFYYLKASEIMYFFILVKSAIFGKIYNKIDPMNIMEWLRSFVISYREPAIDEGMRQIEAAYNKWHDEAAVKGRNFNRELPAFLSAKEDEVKKQEQPSGENTAAVLESAKALVKNTLGFSDAVLAEMCKSWAVRYGCSPEEYINNHNENEV
;
A
#
# COMPACT_ATOMS: atom_id res chain seq x y z
N MET A 1 0.57 -9.13 7.92
CA MET A 1 -0.87 -9.27 8.25
C MET A 1 -0.95 -9.70 9.70
N PHE A 2 -1.89 -9.19 10.47
CA PHE A 2 -2.03 -9.54 11.89
C PHE A 2 -2.49 -10.99 12.02
N ASN A 3 -1.86 -11.75 12.92
CA ASN A 3 -2.21 -13.15 13.14
C ASN A 3 -3.30 -13.31 14.20
N GLU A 4 -3.49 -12.29 15.04
CA GLU A 4 -4.44 -12.29 16.14
C GLU A 4 -5.16 -10.94 16.22
N LYS A 5 -6.41 -10.97 16.69
CA LYS A 5 -7.25 -9.80 16.89
C LYS A 5 -6.62 -8.79 17.85
N GLU A 6 -6.06 -9.28 18.98
CA GLU A 6 -5.40 -8.45 19.98
C GLU A 6 -4.19 -7.71 19.39
N SER A 7 -3.45 -8.34 18.48
CA SER A 7 -2.32 -7.72 17.79
C SER A 7 -2.77 -6.51 16.97
N PHE A 8 -3.92 -6.61 16.27
CA PHE A 8 -4.51 -5.47 15.56
C PHE A 8 -4.95 -4.37 16.54
N LEU A 9 -5.72 -4.71 17.59
CA LEU A 9 -6.22 -3.74 18.56
C LEU A 9 -5.08 -2.98 19.26
N ASN A 10 -3.98 -3.66 19.56
CA ASN A 10 -2.79 -3.06 20.14
C ASN A 10 -2.01 -2.20 19.17
N ALA A 11 -1.92 -2.60 17.90
CA ALA A 11 -1.22 -1.84 16.86
C ALA A 11 -1.94 -0.54 16.49
N PHE A 12 -3.28 -0.53 16.57
CA PHE A 12 -4.13 0.62 16.26
C PHE A 12 -4.88 1.14 17.49
N SER A 13 -4.27 1.04 18.67
CA SER A 13 -4.82 1.62 19.90
C SER A 13 -4.83 3.16 19.83
N ALA A 14 -5.73 3.79 20.56
CA ALA A 14 -5.96 5.24 20.47
C ALA A 14 -4.74 6.09 20.87
N ASP A 15 -3.88 5.59 21.74
CA ASP A 15 -2.61 6.23 22.12
C ASP A 15 -1.61 6.34 20.96
N LYS A 16 -1.73 5.50 19.93
CA LYS A 16 -0.88 5.51 18.74
C LYS A 16 -1.39 6.37 17.58
N GLN A 17 -2.52 7.07 17.77
CA GLN A 17 -3.09 7.91 16.72
C GLN A 17 -2.06 8.90 16.15
N ILE A 18 -1.34 9.61 17.00
CA ILE A 18 -0.33 10.61 16.60
C ILE A 18 0.82 9.95 15.82
N GLU A 19 1.32 8.81 16.31
CA GLU A 19 2.40 8.09 15.66
C GLU A 19 2.02 7.62 14.26
N ILE A 20 0.89 6.94 14.12
CA ILE A 20 0.39 6.38 12.86
C ILE A 20 0.09 7.48 11.84
N THR A 21 -0.38 8.64 12.29
CA THR A 21 -0.76 9.75 11.42
C THR A 21 0.34 10.81 11.26
N SER A 22 1.56 10.55 11.75
CA SER A 22 2.68 11.48 11.66
C SER A 22 3.15 11.75 10.23
N ASN A 23 2.94 10.80 9.32
CA ASN A 23 3.30 10.91 7.90
C ASN A 23 2.01 10.96 7.07
N GLU A 24 1.73 12.13 6.49
CA GLU A 24 0.50 12.36 5.72
C GLU A 24 0.37 11.42 4.52
N PHE A 25 1.44 11.16 3.76
CA PHE A 25 1.40 10.24 2.64
C PHE A 25 1.02 8.82 3.09
N ASN A 26 1.53 8.35 4.21
CA ASN A 26 1.23 7.03 4.74
C ASN A 26 -0.22 6.89 5.20
N ILE A 27 -0.87 7.98 5.65
CA ILE A 27 -2.30 7.94 6.02
C ILE A 27 -3.12 7.40 4.85
N TRP A 28 -2.87 7.93 3.64
CA TRP A 28 -3.65 7.67 2.45
C TRP A 28 -3.11 6.47 1.64
N PHE A 29 -1.79 6.36 1.48
CA PHE A 29 -1.13 5.38 0.60
C PHE A 29 -0.40 4.26 1.35
N GLY A 30 -0.25 4.37 2.67
CA GLY A 30 0.35 3.32 3.50
C GLY A 30 -0.43 1.99 3.44
N ALA A 31 0.26 0.89 3.72
CA ALA A 31 -0.30 -0.47 3.71
C ALA A 31 -1.14 -0.77 4.96
N TYR A 32 -2.02 0.16 5.34
CA TYR A 32 -2.94 -0.02 6.46
C TYR A 32 -4.23 -0.72 6.02
N PRO A 33 -4.80 -1.61 6.86
CA PRO A 33 -6.02 -2.33 6.51
C PRO A 33 -7.24 -1.40 6.50
N THR A 34 -8.19 -1.64 5.59
CA THR A 34 -9.51 -1.01 5.61
C THR A 34 -10.39 -1.67 6.68
N LEU A 35 -11.45 -0.99 7.10
CA LEU A 35 -12.43 -1.56 8.04
C LEU A 35 -13.03 -2.87 7.51
N SER A 36 -13.28 -2.96 6.20
CA SER A 36 -13.77 -4.19 5.57
C SER A 36 -12.76 -5.35 5.66
N VAL A 37 -11.48 -5.09 5.43
CA VAL A 37 -10.42 -6.10 5.54
C VAL A 37 -10.27 -6.58 6.99
N ILE A 38 -10.32 -5.67 7.96
CA ILE A 38 -10.29 -6.03 9.38
C ILE A 38 -11.44 -6.98 9.73
N ASN A 39 -12.66 -6.66 9.29
CA ASN A 39 -13.84 -7.50 9.55
C ASN A 39 -13.84 -8.83 8.79
N ALA A 40 -13.24 -8.88 7.60
CA ALA A 40 -13.09 -10.12 6.84
C ALA A 40 -12.13 -11.10 7.53
N VAL A 41 -11.07 -10.59 8.16
CA VAL A 41 -10.09 -11.42 8.88
C VAL A 41 -10.58 -11.75 10.30
N PHE A 42 -11.12 -10.76 11.00
CA PHE A 42 -11.60 -10.88 12.38
C PHE A 42 -13.01 -10.31 12.47
N PRO A 43 -14.06 -11.16 12.41
CA PRO A 43 -15.46 -10.72 12.43
C PRO A 43 -15.78 -9.77 13.59
N ARG A 44 -16.47 -8.66 13.28
CA ARG A 44 -16.88 -7.60 14.24
C ARG A 44 -15.74 -6.82 14.89
N THR A 45 -14.49 -7.04 14.52
CA THR A 45 -13.35 -6.36 15.15
C THR A 45 -13.27 -4.89 14.73
N ALA A 46 -13.64 -4.53 13.51
CA ALA A 46 -13.70 -3.14 13.11
C ALA A 46 -14.68 -2.32 13.98
N GLN A 47 -15.88 -2.85 14.23
CA GLN A 47 -16.86 -2.18 15.09
C GLN A 47 -16.37 -2.07 16.54
N GLN A 48 -15.78 -3.13 17.09
CA GLN A 48 -15.21 -3.11 18.44
C GLN A 48 -14.09 -2.08 18.55
N TRP A 49 -13.22 -2.00 17.54
CA TRP A 49 -12.16 -1.01 17.48
C TRP A 49 -12.72 0.42 17.38
N LEU A 50 -13.74 0.65 16.55
CA LEU A 50 -14.43 1.95 16.46
C LEU A 50 -15.03 2.38 17.80
N ILE A 51 -15.62 1.44 18.56
CA ILE A 51 -16.12 1.72 19.93
C ILE A 51 -14.99 2.22 20.83
N LEU A 52 -13.81 1.58 20.78
CA LEU A 52 -12.66 2.02 21.57
C LEU A 52 -12.19 3.42 21.18
N GLN A 53 -12.18 3.75 19.90
CA GLN A 53 -11.85 5.10 19.43
C GLN A 53 -12.89 6.15 19.88
N LEU A 54 -14.17 5.79 19.88
CA LEU A 54 -15.25 6.66 20.36
C LEU A 54 -15.18 6.89 21.87
N ILE A 55 -14.83 5.87 22.66
CA ILE A 55 -14.62 5.99 24.11
C ILE A 55 -13.42 6.90 24.37
N ASP A 56 -12.30 6.70 23.71
CA ASP A 56 -11.11 7.54 23.83
C ASP A 56 -11.39 9.01 23.47
N LEU A 57 -12.19 9.25 22.42
CA LEU A 57 -12.62 10.62 22.08
C LEU A 57 -13.41 11.27 23.24
N GLN A 58 -14.33 10.53 23.86
CA GLN A 58 -15.13 11.04 24.99
C GLN A 58 -14.26 11.31 26.23
N ASP A 59 -13.27 10.45 26.47
CA ASP A 59 -12.28 10.62 27.54
C ASP A 59 -11.40 11.85 27.29
N TYR A 60 -10.87 11.99 26.08
CA TYR A 60 -10.05 13.13 25.67
C TYR A 60 -10.79 14.47 25.86
N LEU A 61 -12.05 14.52 25.45
CA LEU A 61 -12.89 15.71 25.54
C LEU A 61 -13.45 15.94 26.97
N ARG A 62 -13.18 15.05 27.90
CA ARG A 62 -13.66 15.10 29.30
C ARG A 62 -15.16 15.26 29.39
N ILE A 63 -15.91 14.54 28.57
CA ILE A 63 -17.37 14.55 28.60
C ILE A 63 -17.85 13.99 29.94
N ASN A 64 -18.77 14.68 30.57
CA ASN A 64 -19.36 14.22 31.84
C ASN A 64 -20.09 12.90 31.64
N ASP A 65 -20.07 12.01 32.65
CA ASP A 65 -20.64 10.66 32.56
C ASP A 65 -22.12 10.65 32.18
N THR A 66 -22.88 11.66 32.59
CA THR A 66 -24.32 11.83 32.26
C THR A 66 -24.56 12.22 30.79
N GLU A 67 -23.57 12.79 30.13
CA GLU A 67 -23.65 13.28 28.75
C GLU A 67 -22.86 12.41 27.76
N ARG A 68 -22.20 11.35 28.25
CA ARG A 68 -21.50 10.37 27.42
C ARG A 68 -22.47 9.56 26.58
N LEU A 69 -21.99 9.12 25.42
CA LEU A 69 -22.69 8.12 24.63
C LEU A 69 -22.85 6.84 25.45
N THR A 70 -24.07 6.36 25.58
CA THR A 70 -24.33 5.08 26.24
C THR A 70 -23.65 3.94 25.48
N ALA A 71 -23.46 2.78 26.12
CA ALA A 71 -22.94 1.61 25.45
C ALA A 71 -23.71 1.27 24.16
N LEU A 72 -25.04 1.39 24.21
CA LEU A 72 -25.91 1.16 23.06
C LEU A 72 -25.64 2.18 21.92
N HIS A 73 -25.50 3.46 22.27
CA HIS A 73 -25.18 4.49 21.27
C HIS A 73 -23.81 4.27 20.60
N ASN A 74 -22.80 3.88 21.39
CA ASN A 74 -21.48 3.55 20.83
C ASN A 74 -21.55 2.35 19.88
N ILE A 75 -22.31 1.30 20.22
CA ILE A 75 -22.53 0.14 19.36
C ILE A 75 -23.25 0.57 18.07
N GLN A 76 -24.36 1.28 18.16
CA GLN A 76 -25.12 1.72 16.99
C GLN A 76 -24.31 2.65 16.08
N LEU A 77 -23.58 3.60 16.65
CA LEU A 77 -22.74 4.51 15.91
C LEU A 77 -21.58 3.76 15.20
N SER A 78 -20.95 2.82 15.88
CA SER A 78 -19.90 2.00 15.25
C SER A 78 -20.40 1.17 14.07
N GLU A 79 -21.62 0.64 14.14
CA GLU A 79 -22.27 -0.08 13.04
C GLU A 79 -22.61 0.87 11.87
N LEU A 80 -23.10 2.09 12.15
CA LEU A 80 -23.37 3.08 11.11
C LEU A 80 -22.08 3.53 10.42
N ILE A 81 -21.02 3.81 11.18
CA ILE A 81 -19.70 4.16 10.63
C ILE A 81 -19.19 3.01 9.76
N PHE A 82 -19.21 1.78 10.26
CA PHE A 82 -18.76 0.63 9.49
C PHE A 82 -19.58 0.45 8.20
N ARG A 83 -20.89 0.57 8.26
CA ARG A 83 -21.79 0.39 7.12
C ARG A 83 -21.56 1.41 6.01
N GLU A 84 -21.33 2.67 6.37
CA GLU A 84 -21.15 3.76 5.40
C GLU A 84 -19.70 3.91 4.94
N PHE A 85 -18.73 3.64 5.83
CA PHE A 85 -17.31 3.93 5.60
C PHE A 85 -16.41 2.70 5.66
N TYR A 86 -16.92 1.51 5.36
CA TYR A 86 -16.18 0.22 5.39
C TYR A 86 -14.87 0.23 4.57
N TYR A 87 -14.77 1.10 3.59
CA TYR A 87 -13.63 1.26 2.69
C TYR A 87 -12.50 2.12 3.26
N LEU A 88 -12.74 2.86 4.34
CA LEU A 88 -11.71 3.66 4.98
C LEU A 88 -10.68 2.78 5.68
N LYS A 89 -9.41 3.22 5.61
CA LYS A 89 -8.31 2.57 6.34
C LYS A 89 -8.35 2.93 7.83
N ALA A 90 -7.75 2.08 8.65
CA ALA A 90 -7.59 2.37 10.08
C ALA A 90 -6.81 3.69 10.32
N SER A 91 -5.79 3.98 9.51
CA SER A 91 -5.04 5.24 9.54
C SER A 91 -5.91 6.46 9.23
N GLU A 92 -6.80 6.35 8.25
CA GLU A 92 -7.73 7.43 7.87
C GLU A 92 -8.72 7.74 8.99
N ILE A 93 -9.27 6.72 9.62
CA ILE A 93 -10.16 6.85 10.79
C ILE A 93 -9.41 7.46 11.98
N MET A 94 -8.19 7.04 12.26
CA MET A 94 -7.37 7.63 13.31
C MET A 94 -7.08 9.11 13.04
N TYR A 95 -6.78 9.46 11.81
CA TYR A 95 -6.58 10.85 11.40
C TYR A 95 -7.85 11.68 11.56
N PHE A 96 -9.01 11.15 11.17
CA PHE A 96 -10.29 11.77 11.43
C PHE A 96 -10.48 12.11 12.93
N PHE A 97 -10.21 11.14 13.82
CA PHE A 97 -10.33 11.40 15.26
C PHE A 97 -9.34 12.46 15.77
N ILE A 98 -8.14 12.56 15.22
CA ILE A 98 -7.21 13.67 15.53
C ILE A 98 -7.80 15.02 15.10
N LEU A 99 -8.38 15.10 13.91
CA LEU A 99 -9.01 16.33 13.43
C LEU A 99 -10.21 16.74 14.32
N VAL A 100 -11.01 15.77 14.79
CA VAL A 100 -12.09 16.01 15.75
C VAL A 100 -11.53 16.51 17.08
N LYS A 101 -10.50 15.87 17.63
CA LYS A 101 -9.81 16.29 18.86
C LYS A 101 -9.21 17.69 18.76
N SER A 102 -8.77 18.09 17.54
CA SER A 102 -8.24 19.41 17.24
C SER A 102 -9.33 20.46 16.96
N ALA A 103 -10.62 20.09 17.12
CA ALA A 103 -11.79 20.95 16.90
C ALA A 103 -11.90 21.54 15.47
N ILE A 104 -11.34 20.86 14.47
CA ILE A 104 -11.38 21.27 13.05
C ILE A 104 -12.82 21.33 12.53
N PHE A 105 -13.67 20.37 12.94
CA PHE A 105 -15.09 20.34 12.58
C PHE A 105 -15.99 21.17 13.47
N GLY A 106 -15.41 21.88 14.43
CA GLY A 106 -16.13 22.70 15.40
C GLY A 106 -15.88 22.29 16.85
N LYS A 107 -16.26 23.14 17.77
CA LYS A 107 -16.05 22.86 19.19
C LYS A 107 -17.17 21.98 19.73
N ILE A 108 -16.76 20.96 20.49
CA ILE A 108 -17.67 20.08 21.23
C ILE A 108 -17.84 20.66 22.64
N TYR A 109 -19.06 20.97 23.02
CA TYR A 109 -19.39 21.46 24.34
C TYR A 109 -20.14 20.40 25.15
N ASN A 110 -19.43 19.75 26.09
CA ASN A 110 -19.98 18.81 27.08
C ASN A 110 -20.79 17.60 26.57
N LYS A 111 -21.14 17.55 25.28
CA LYS A 111 -21.95 16.47 24.69
C LYS A 111 -21.49 16.15 23.26
N ILE A 112 -21.40 14.86 22.98
CA ILE A 112 -21.20 14.37 21.60
C ILE A 112 -22.56 13.93 21.03
N ASP A 113 -22.93 14.49 19.89
CA ASP A 113 -24.07 14.01 19.13
C ASP A 113 -23.58 12.99 18.10
N PRO A 114 -24.12 11.75 18.09
CA PRO A 114 -23.79 10.75 17.08
C PRO A 114 -23.98 11.24 15.63
N MET A 115 -24.98 12.09 15.39
CA MET A 115 -25.23 12.66 14.06
C MET A 115 -24.09 13.58 13.61
N ASN A 116 -23.53 14.37 14.51
CA ASN A 116 -22.39 15.24 14.21
C ASN A 116 -21.17 14.41 13.81
N ILE A 117 -20.91 13.29 14.48
CA ILE A 117 -19.80 12.40 14.12
C ILE A 117 -19.97 11.86 12.69
N MET A 118 -21.16 11.43 12.32
CA MET A 118 -21.44 10.97 10.96
C MET A 118 -21.30 12.08 9.91
N GLU A 119 -21.77 13.28 10.21
CA GLU A 119 -21.68 14.46 9.35
C GLU A 119 -20.23 14.92 9.16
N TRP A 120 -19.45 14.95 10.23
CA TRP A 120 -18.03 15.27 10.19
C TRP A 120 -17.22 14.21 9.41
N LEU A 121 -17.58 12.94 9.54
CA LEU A 121 -16.92 11.89 8.79
C LEU A 121 -17.21 11.98 7.28
N ARG A 122 -18.44 12.38 6.87
CA ARG A 122 -18.75 12.69 5.47
C ARG A 122 -17.95 13.92 5.00
N SER A 123 -17.89 14.96 5.80
CA SER A 123 -17.09 16.17 5.50
C SER A 123 -15.61 15.83 5.40
N PHE A 124 -15.10 14.94 6.27
CA PHE A 124 -13.73 14.44 6.20
C PHE A 124 -13.42 13.74 4.88
N VAL A 125 -14.30 12.86 4.42
CA VAL A 125 -14.12 12.17 3.13
C VAL A 125 -14.04 13.17 1.98
N ILE A 126 -14.98 14.12 1.91
CA ILE A 126 -15.06 15.07 0.79
C ILE A 126 -13.95 16.11 0.84
N SER A 127 -13.66 16.68 2.03
CA SER A 127 -12.79 17.85 2.15
C SER A 127 -11.33 17.52 2.41
N TYR A 128 -11.03 16.32 2.91
CA TYR A 128 -9.66 15.92 3.28
C TYR A 128 -9.20 14.69 2.49
N ARG A 129 -9.99 13.61 2.49
CA ARG A 129 -9.59 12.36 1.88
C ARG A 129 -9.52 12.43 0.35
N GLU A 130 -10.60 12.83 -0.30
CA GLU A 130 -10.65 12.88 -1.77
C GLU A 130 -9.57 13.78 -2.36
N PRO A 131 -9.39 15.05 -1.90
CA PRO A 131 -8.33 15.91 -2.41
C PRO A 131 -6.92 15.37 -2.16
N ALA A 132 -6.68 14.74 -1.01
CA ALA A 132 -5.37 14.17 -0.69
C ALA A 132 -5.04 12.95 -1.56
N ILE A 133 -6.03 12.10 -1.83
CA ILE A 133 -5.86 10.96 -2.75
C ILE A 133 -5.61 11.45 -4.17
N ASP A 134 -6.38 12.42 -4.66
CA ASP A 134 -6.23 12.97 -6.00
C ASP A 134 -4.85 13.62 -6.20
N GLU A 135 -4.38 14.37 -5.21
CA GLU A 135 -3.05 14.97 -5.25
C GLU A 135 -1.94 13.92 -5.18
N GLY A 136 -2.06 12.96 -4.28
CA GLY A 136 -1.10 11.87 -4.18
C GLY A 136 -1.05 11.01 -5.44
N MET A 137 -2.18 10.72 -6.08
CA MET A 137 -2.22 10.01 -7.36
C MET A 137 -1.53 10.80 -8.47
N ARG A 138 -1.72 12.12 -8.54
CA ARG A 138 -0.99 13.00 -9.48
C ARG A 138 0.51 12.96 -9.24
N GLN A 139 0.95 12.97 -7.98
CA GLN A 139 2.38 12.87 -7.65
C GLN A 139 2.98 11.52 -8.03
N ILE A 140 2.25 10.43 -7.78
CA ILE A 140 2.67 9.07 -8.19
C ILE A 140 2.77 8.98 -9.72
N GLU A 141 1.78 9.48 -10.44
CA GLU A 141 1.76 9.50 -11.90
C GLU A 141 2.93 10.34 -12.47
N ALA A 142 3.16 11.53 -11.91
CA ALA A 142 4.28 12.38 -12.32
C ALA A 142 5.64 11.70 -12.07
N ALA A 143 5.81 11.03 -10.92
CA ALA A 143 7.01 10.29 -10.61
C ALA A 143 7.21 9.09 -11.55
N TYR A 144 6.13 8.37 -11.88
CA TYR A 144 6.16 7.26 -12.83
C TYR A 144 6.55 7.74 -14.24
N ASN A 145 5.94 8.81 -14.74
CA ASN A 145 6.24 9.37 -16.05
C ASN A 145 7.71 9.84 -16.14
N LYS A 146 8.20 10.52 -15.10
CA LYS A 146 9.60 10.93 -15.01
C LYS A 146 10.54 9.70 -15.04
N TRP A 147 10.26 8.67 -14.25
CA TRP A 147 11.05 7.44 -14.26
C TRP A 147 11.02 6.75 -15.63
N HIS A 148 9.85 6.68 -16.26
CA HIS A 148 9.69 6.11 -17.60
C HIS A 148 10.49 6.86 -18.64
N ASP A 149 10.47 8.20 -18.62
CA ASP A 149 11.24 9.04 -19.55
C ASP A 149 12.74 8.87 -19.33
N GLU A 150 13.20 8.83 -18.08
CA GLU A 150 14.60 8.57 -17.74
C GLU A 150 15.05 7.17 -18.20
N ALA A 151 14.21 6.16 -18.01
CA ALA A 151 14.48 4.80 -18.46
C ALA A 151 14.55 4.73 -20.01
N ALA A 152 13.64 5.42 -20.71
CA ALA A 152 13.65 5.52 -22.17
C ALA A 152 14.90 6.22 -22.72
N VAL A 153 15.40 7.24 -22.01
CA VAL A 153 16.67 7.91 -22.37
C VAL A 153 17.84 6.97 -22.15
N LYS A 154 17.90 6.27 -21.01
CA LYS A 154 18.95 5.28 -20.73
C LYS A 154 18.92 4.13 -21.73
N GLY A 155 17.74 3.61 -22.08
CA GLY A 155 17.58 2.57 -23.09
C GLY A 155 18.04 3.03 -24.48
N ARG A 156 17.72 4.28 -24.89
CA ARG A 156 18.23 4.84 -26.14
C ARG A 156 19.74 4.99 -26.18
N ASN A 157 20.34 5.40 -25.06
CA ASN A 157 21.80 5.50 -24.95
C ASN A 157 22.46 4.12 -24.98
N PHE A 158 21.89 3.13 -24.28
CA PHE A 158 22.33 1.74 -24.32
C PHE A 158 22.27 1.18 -25.75
N ASN A 159 21.15 1.34 -26.45
CA ASN A 159 21.01 0.89 -27.85
C ASN A 159 21.95 1.65 -28.83
N ARG A 160 22.35 2.87 -28.50
CA ARG A 160 23.33 3.64 -29.30
C ARG A 160 24.76 3.16 -29.05
N GLU A 161 25.08 2.72 -27.85
CA GLU A 161 26.40 2.25 -27.45
C GLU A 161 26.57 0.73 -27.67
N LEU A 162 25.46 -0.04 -27.73
CA LEU A 162 25.45 -1.47 -27.94
C LEU A 162 26.20 -1.92 -29.21
N PRO A 163 26.03 -1.28 -30.38
CA PRO A 163 26.77 -1.64 -31.58
C PRO A 163 28.29 -1.52 -31.42
N ALA A 164 28.76 -0.49 -30.71
CA ALA A 164 30.18 -0.28 -30.43
C ALA A 164 30.73 -1.35 -29.44
N PHE A 165 29.92 -1.71 -28.45
CA PHE A 165 30.27 -2.75 -27.48
C PHE A 165 30.26 -4.13 -28.11
N LEU A 166 29.29 -4.45 -28.97
CA LEU A 166 29.23 -5.72 -29.70
C LEU A 166 30.37 -5.87 -30.71
N SER A 167 30.71 -4.83 -31.46
CA SER A 167 31.84 -4.86 -32.37
C SER A 167 33.17 -5.07 -31.63
N ALA A 168 33.37 -4.43 -30.47
CA ALA A 168 34.54 -4.65 -29.64
C ALA A 168 34.61 -6.10 -29.10
N LYS A 169 33.46 -6.70 -28.74
CA LYS A 169 33.39 -8.10 -28.31
C LYS A 169 33.52 -9.09 -29.45
N GLU A 170 33.02 -8.81 -30.64
CA GLU A 170 33.25 -9.64 -31.83
C GLU A 170 34.74 -9.77 -32.19
N ASP A 171 35.50 -8.70 -31.98
CA ASP A 171 36.95 -8.70 -32.17
C ASP A 171 37.70 -9.46 -31.06
N GLU A 172 37.18 -9.50 -29.84
CA GLU A 172 37.71 -10.37 -28.76
C GLU A 172 37.34 -11.86 -28.95
N VAL A 173 36.11 -12.16 -29.40
CA VAL A 173 35.61 -13.53 -29.61
C VAL A 173 36.28 -14.19 -30.80
N LYS A 174 36.60 -13.43 -31.89
CA LYS A 174 37.39 -13.93 -33.02
C LYS A 174 38.81 -14.33 -32.65
N LYS A 175 39.27 -13.98 -31.45
CA LYS A 175 40.58 -14.43 -30.89
C LYS A 175 40.48 -15.66 -30.01
N GLN A 176 39.27 -16.17 -29.72
CA GLN A 176 39.06 -17.37 -28.90
C GLN A 176 37.97 -18.26 -29.53
N GLU A 177 38.32 -18.99 -30.57
CA GLU A 177 37.44 -20.04 -31.10
C GLU A 177 37.53 -21.30 -30.25
N GLN A 178 36.43 -21.71 -29.61
CA GLN A 178 35.79 -23.04 -29.79
C GLN A 178 34.44 -23.12 -29.08
N PRO A 179 33.47 -23.92 -29.60
CA PRO A 179 32.08 -23.86 -29.24
C PRO A 179 31.71 -24.86 -28.13
N SER A 180 30.99 -24.42 -27.13
CA SER A 180 30.19 -25.34 -26.29
C SER A 180 28.86 -24.72 -25.94
N GLY A 181 27.79 -25.40 -26.31
CA GLY A 181 26.40 -24.98 -26.10
C GLY A 181 25.94 -25.16 -24.65
N GLU A 182 26.39 -24.28 -23.78
CA GLU A 182 26.00 -24.27 -22.35
C GLU A 182 25.88 -22.86 -21.81
N ASN A 183 24.95 -22.06 -22.31
CA ASN A 183 24.91 -20.66 -21.79
C ASN A 183 23.54 -20.06 -21.46
N THR A 184 22.44 -20.77 -21.70
CA THR A 184 21.11 -20.22 -21.34
C THR A 184 20.88 -20.27 -19.82
N ALA A 185 21.31 -21.34 -19.15
CA ALA A 185 21.18 -21.49 -17.69
C ALA A 185 22.05 -20.47 -16.92
N ALA A 186 23.28 -20.20 -17.41
CA ALA A 186 24.18 -19.22 -16.77
C ALA A 186 23.71 -17.79 -16.91
N VAL A 187 23.09 -17.42 -18.04
CA VAL A 187 22.49 -16.10 -18.25
C VAL A 187 21.27 -15.89 -17.35
N LEU A 188 20.45 -16.93 -17.18
CA LEU A 188 19.27 -16.88 -16.31
C LEU A 188 19.66 -16.77 -14.83
N GLU A 189 20.67 -17.52 -14.39
CA GLU A 189 21.19 -17.40 -13.01
C GLU A 189 21.83 -16.04 -12.75
N SER A 190 22.52 -15.47 -13.72
CA SER A 190 23.05 -14.11 -13.64
C SER A 190 21.95 -13.07 -13.56
N ALA A 191 20.84 -13.22 -14.30
CA ALA A 191 19.69 -12.33 -14.27
C ALA A 191 18.95 -12.44 -12.90
N LYS A 192 18.76 -13.66 -12.38
CA LYS A 192 18.19 -13.88 -11.04
C LYS A 192 19.06 -13.24 -9.95
N ALA A 193 20.38 -13.38 -10.03
CA ALA A 193 21.32 -12.77 -9.10
C ALA A 193 21.29 -11.23 -9.18
N LEU A 194 21.16 -10.67 -10.38
CA LEU A 194 21.06 -9.23 -10.57
C LEU A 194 19.79 -8.66 -9.97
N VAL A 195 18.64 -9.30 -10.21
CA VAL A 195 17.34 -8.91 -9.64
C VAL A 195 17.35 -9.00 -8.11
N LYS A 196 17.95 -10.07 -7.57
CA LYS A 196 18.10 -10.27 -6.12
C LYS A 196 18.97 -9.17 -5.49
N ASN A 197 20.10 -8.84 -6.09
CA ASN A 197 21.04 -7.88 -5.56
C ASN A 197 20.60 -6.42 -5.76
N THR A 198 19.89 -6.11 -6.84
CA THR A 198 19.51 -4.74 -7.18
C THR A 198 18.17 -4.34 -6.54
N LEU A 199 17.23 -5.28 -6.39
CA LEU A 199 15.88 -5.03 -5.88
C LEU A 199 15.64 -5.60 -4.47
N GLY A 200 16.61 -6.33 -3.90
CA GLY A 200 16.54 -6.86 -2.53
C GLY A 200 15.46 -7.95 -2.33
N PHE A 201 15.01 -8.61 -3.41
CA PHE A 201 13.99 -9.66 -3.31
C PHE A 201 14.57 -10.95 -2.75
N SER A 202 13.86 -11.58 -1.80
CA SER A 202 14.20 -12.90 -1.30
C SER A 202 13.88 -14.00 -2.33
N ASP A 203 14.54 -15.15 -2.24
CA ASP A 203 14.27 -16.30 -3.12
C ASP A 203 12.81 -16.76 -3.08
N ALA A 204 12.14 -16.61 -1.93
CA ALA A 204 10.71 -16.90 -1.77
C ALA A 204 9.83 -15.96 -2.60
N VAL A 205 10.17 -14.66 -2.67
CA VAL A 205 9.44 -13.67 -3.48
C VAL A 205 9.65 -13.93 -4.97
N LEU A 206 10.87 -14.26 -5.38
CA LEU A 206 11.18 -14.61 -6.78
C LEU A 206 10.43 -15.88 -7.22
N ALA A 207 10.37 -16.91 -6.36
CA ALA A 207 9.62 -18.12 -6.64
C ALA A 207 8.11 -17.86 -6.79
N GLU A 208 7.55 -16.97 -5.96
CA GLU A 208 6.12 -16.60 -6.04
C GLU A 208 5.83 -15.76 -7.29
N MET A 209 6.74 -14.87 -7.68
CA MET A 209 6.64 -14.13 -8.94
C MET A 209 6.66 -15.07 -10.16
N CYS A 210 7.53 -16.08 -10.19
CA CYS A 210 7.56 -17.08 -11.26
C CYS A 210 6.26 -17.90 -11.32
N LYS A 211 5.68 -18.27 -10.17
CA LYS A 211 4.37 -18.94 -10.12
C LYS A 211 3.24 -18.06 -10.64
N SER A 212 3.20 -16.79 -10.22
CA SER A 212 2.19 -15.85 -10.69
C SER A 212 2.31 -15.57 -12.19
N TRP A 213 3.54 -15.55 -12.72
CA TRP A 213 3.80 -15.45 -14.15
C TRP A 213 3.25 -16.68 -14.90
N ALA A 214 3.54 -17.89 -14.42
CA ALA A 214 3.05 -19.12 -15.04
C ALA A 214 1.51 -19.19 -15.08
N VAL A 215 0.84 -18.71 -14.02
CA VAL A 215 -0.63 -18.60 -13.97
C VAL A 215 -1.15 -17.58 -14.99
N ARG A 216 -0.45 -16.48 -15.19
CA ARG A 216 -0.89 -15.37 -16.05
C ARG A 216 -0.66 -15.63 -17.54
N TYR A 217 0.44 -16.28 -17.88
CA TYR A 217 0.91 -16.46 -19.27
C TYR A 217 0.88 -17.92 -19.73
N GLY A 218 0.52 -18.87 -18.86
CA GLY A 218 0.41 -20.29 -19.19
C GLY A 218 1.74 -21.01 -19.45
N CYS A 219 2.87 -20.34 -19.21
CA CYS A 219 4.21 -20.87 -19.38
C CYS A 219 5.17 -20.26 -18.35
N SER A 220 6.31 -20.92 -18.12
CA SER A 220 7.36 -20.35 -17.27
C SER A 220 7.99 -19.12 -17.94
N PRO A 221 8.64 -18.21 -17.19
CA PRO A 221 9.40 -17.11 -17.77
C PRO A 221 10.48 -17.58 -18.77
N GLU A 222 11.04 -18.73 -18.53
CA GLU A 222 12.05 -19.38 -19.38
C GLU A 222 11.47 -19.82 -20.72
N GLU A 223 10.32 -20.51 -20.70
CA GLU A 223 9.59 -20.92 -21.91
C GLU A 223 9.09 -19.73 -22.71
N TYR A 224 8.65 -18.66 -22.01
CA TYR A 224 8.19 -17.42 -22.67
C TYR A 224 9.32 -16.75 -23.47
N ILE A 225 10.51 -16.64 -22.89
CA ILE A 225 11.68 -16.04 -23.53
C ILE A 225 12.13 -16.89 -24.74
N ASN A 226 12.17 -18.21 -24.59
CA ASN A 226 12.59 -19.11 -25.65
C ASN A 226 11.61 -19.06 -26.85
N ASN A 227 10.29 -19.06 -26.59
CA ASN A 227 9.26 -19.02 -27.63
C ASN A 227 9.20 -17.68 -28.40
N HIS A 228 9.69 -16.57 -27.81
CA HIS A 228 9.69 -15.26 -28.47
C HIS A 228 11.01 -15.00 -29.24
N ASN A 229 12.11 -15.64 -28.84
CA ASN A 229 13.38 -15.55 -29.56
C ASN A 229 13.38 -16.37 -30.86
N GLU A 230 12.51 -17.38 -31.01
CA GLU A 230 12.40 -18.18 -32.24
C GLU A 230 11.55 -17.49 -33.34
N ASN A 231 10.82 -16.41 -33.02
CA ASN A 231 9.96 -15.71 -33.98
C ASN A 231 10.56 -14.41 -34.54
N GLU A 232 11.81 -14.10 -34.24
CA GLU A 232 12.54 -12.92 -34.77
C GLU A 232 13.69 -13.32 -35.74
N VAL A 233 13.59 -14.46 -36.39
CA VAL A 233 14.53 -14.85 -37.48
C VAL A 233 13.86 -14.81 -38.85
#